data_c02356ac03bf14e5a0435667ff117bd3
#
_entry.id   c02356ac03bf14e5a0435667ff117bd3
#
_cell.length_a   1.000
_cell.length_b   1.000
_cell.length_c   1.000
_cell.angle_alpha   90.00
_cell.angle_beta   90.00
_cell.angle_gamma   90.00
#
_symmetry.space_group_name_H-M   'P 1'
#
loop_
_entity.id
_entity.type
_entity.pdbx_description
1 polymer ?
#
loop_
_entity_poly.entity_id
_entity_poly.type
_entity_poly.pdbx_seq_one_letter_code
_entity_poly.pdbx_strand_id
1 'polypeptide(L)'
;MVTWVTAALRAVTGVGDGGDRMANQAGPAGFDVVTGAFSYSGAAITRELRASGHRVRTLTGHPGRAPRDTPIEVKCLDFGDPSGLAESLQGAQTLYNTYWVRFPRGQVDHAAATANSRVLFHAAERAGVQRIVHISITHPSITSRYPYFRGKAEVERALAESGVSYAVLRPAVLFGGDGVLINNIAWLLRRFPVFAVGGTGEYRIRPIHIDDLARLCVEAGSSASTSVIDAVGPERPTFYDLASAIRDAIGSHAQIVRVPAELIPVAARILGLALHDTLLTRDEYRAMADGLADTDGPATGKIAVTKWITENRDTLGRRYANEINRHFR
;
A
#
# COMPACT_ATOMS: atom_id res chain seq x y z
N MET A 1 20.39 16.04 56.32
CA MET A 1 21.14 15.13 57.15
C MET A 1 21.80 14.14 56.19
N VAL A 2 22.96 14.45 55.80
CA VAL A 2 24.26 13.86 56.21
C VAL A 2 24.53 12.58 55.46
N THR A 3 25.28 12.61 54.37
CA THR A 3 26.77 12.39 54.25
C THR A 3 27.11 10.91 54.21
N TRP A 4 27.97 10.37 53.46
CA TRP A 4 29.34 10.58 52.97
C TRP A 4 29.68 9.31 52.10
N VAL A 5 30.68 9.07 51.33
CA VAL A 5 31.91 9.70 50.87
C VAL A 5 32.64 8.74 49.89
N THR A 6 33.19 9.29 48.88
CA THR A 6 34.42 9.08 48.10
C THR A 6 35.43 7.98 48.46
N ALA A 7 36.07 7.42 47.44
CA ALA A 7 37.48 7.15 47.21
C ALA A 7 37.73 5.74 46.61
N ALA A 8 38.68 5.40 45.77
CA ALA A 8 39.82 6.12 45.22
C ALA A 8 40.35 5.37 43.97
N LEU A 9 41.08 6.10 43.18
CA LEU A 9 41.95 5.67 42.08
C LEU A 9 42.91 4.54 42.46
N ARG A 10 43.19 3.64 41.49
CA ARG A 10 44.58 3.31 41.12
C ARG A 10 44.70 2.81 39.68
N ALA A 11 45.51 3.49 38.94
CA ALA A 11 45.99 3.16 37.61
C ALA A 11 46.99 1.99 37.68
N VAL A 12 46.91 1.10 36.67
CA VAL A 12 48.10 0.35 36.22
C VAL A 12 48.03 0.35 34.69
N THR A 13 49.08 0.88 34.14
CA THR A 13 49.44 0.93 32.72
C THR A 13 49.68 -0.45 32.16
N GLY A 14 49.07 -0.76 31.02
CA GLY A 14 49.39 -1.89 30.19
C GLY A 14 49.16 -1.50 28.73
N VAL A 15 50.25 -1.12 28.05
CA VAL A 15 50.31 -0.93 26.60
C VAL A 15 50.12 -2.29 25.94
N GLY A 16 49.11 -2.42 25.11
CA GLY A 16 48.84 -3.57 24.23
C GLY A 16 48.31 -3.04 22.91
N ASP A 17 49.21 -2.98 21.94
CA ASP A 17 48.99 -2.77 20.52
C ASP A 17 47.98 -3.80 19.99
N GLY A 18 47.00 -3.39 19.21
CA GLY A 18 46.04 -4.35 18.65
C GLY A 18 44.93 -3.75 17.83
N GLY A 19 45.27 -3.35 16.60
CA GLY A 19 44.38 -3.54 15.45
C GLY A 19 42.96 -2.97 15.55
N ASP A 20 42.81 -1.81 14.99
CA ASP A 20 41.56 -1.23 14.54
C ASP A 20 40.77 -2.26 13.68
N ARG A 21 39.94 -3.08 14.34
CA ARG A 21 38.93 -3.86 13.67
C ARG A 21 37.71 -2.97 13.52
N MET A 22 37.68 -2.20 12.42
CA MET A 22 36.45 -1.76 11.84
C MET A 22 35.47 -2.96 11.80
N ALA A 23 34.54 -2.99 12.72
CA ALA A 23 33.40 -3.91 12.65
C ALA A 23 32.67 -3.58 11.35
N ASN A 24 33.04 -4.34 10.32
CA ASN A 24 32.29 -4.42 9.08
C ASN A 24 30.88 -4.92 9.48
N GLN A 25 29.93 -4.02 9.68
CA GLN A 25 28.51 -4.35 9.76
C GLN A 25 28.13 -4.83 8.36
N ALA A 26 28.43 -6.10 8.08
CA ALA A 26 27.80 -6.83 7.01
C ALA A 26 26.29 -6.73 7.28
N GLY A 27 25.59 -5.93 6.49
CA GLY A 27 24.14 -5.93 6.46
C GLY A 27 23.64 -7.37 6.28
N PRO A 28 22.41 -7.68 6.68
CA PRO A 28 21.91 -9.06 6.70
C PRO A 28 22.21 -9.75 5.37
N ALA A 29 22.75 -10.96 5.44
CA ALA A 29 23.22 -11.76 4.29
C ALA A 29 22.08 -12.20 3.34
N GLY A 30 20.84 -11.70 3.50
CA GLY A 30 19.66 -11.97 2.72
C GLY A 30 19.22 -10.79 1.82
N PHE A 31 18.11 -10.98 1.18
CA PHE A 31 17.42 -9.93 0.40
C PHE A 31 15.91 -9.99 0.69
N ASP A 32 15.22 -8.89 0.40
CA ASP A 32 13.77 -8.82 0.51
C ASP A 32 13.12 -8.95 -0.87
N VAL A 33 11.92 -9.50 -0.90
CA VAL A 33 11.14 -9.65 -2.13
C VAL A 33 9.91 -8.76 -2.07
N VAL A 34 9.68 -7.98 -3.13
CA VAL A 34 8.47 -7.16 -3.30
C VAL A 34 7.71 -7.64 -4.53
N THR A 35 6.46 -8.07 -4.39
CA THR A 35 5.61 -8.31 -5.55
C THR A 35 5.24 -6.99 -6.21
N GLY A 36 5.52 -6.84 -7.50
CA GLY A 36 5.17 -5.64 -8.25
C GLY A 36 5.91 -4.37 -7.80
N ALA A 37 7.25 -4.41 -7.67
CA ALA A 37 8.06 -3.25 -7.27
C ALA A 37 7.93 -2.02 -8.20
N PHE A 38 7.32 -2.17 -9.35
CA PHE A 38 7.02 -1.06 -10.28
C PHE A 38 5.56 -0.59 -10.22
N SER A 39 4.75 -1.21 -9.36
CA SER A 39 3.37 -0.79 -9.07
C SER A 39 3.36 0.33 -8.02
N TYR A 40 2.20 0.95 -7.81
CA TYR A 40 2.06 2.09 -6.91
C TYR A 40 2.58 1.80 -5.48
N SER A 41 2.05 0.78 -4.81
CA SER A 41 2.48 0.42 -3.45
C SER A 41 3.86 -0.27 -3.45
N GLY A 42 4.10 -1.17 -4.40
CA GLY A 42 5.37 -1.89 -4.49
C GLY A 42 6.55 -0.96 -4.74
N ALA A 43 6.39 0.10 -5.55
CA ALA A 43 7.44 1.08 -5.79
C ALA A 43 7.79 1.90 -4.54
N ALA A 44 6.79 2.27 -3.74
CA ALA A 44 7.02 2.98 -2.49
C ALA A 44 7.76 2.12 -1.47
N ILE A 45 7.34 0.86 -1.29
CA ILE A 45 8.00 -0.10 -0.40
C ILE A 45 9.44 -0.37 -0.87
N THR A 46 9.64 -0.58 -2.18
CA THR A 46 10.98 -0.81 -2.75
C THR A 46 11.90 0.38 -2.50
N ARG A 47 11.40 1.61 -2.66
CA ARG A 47 12.16 2.83 -2.38
C ARG A 47 12.57 2.91 -0.91
N GLU A 48 11.66 2.64 0.01
CA GLU A 48 11.90 2.67 1.46
C GLU A 48 12.92 1.60 1.88
N LEU A 49 12.77 0.35 1.41
CA LEU A 49 13.72 -0.73 1.65
C LEU A 49 15.13 -0.37 1.18
N ARG A 50 15.24 0.16 -0.05
CA ARG A 50 16.54 0.55 -0.60
C ARG A 50 17.17 1.73 0.12
N ALA A 51 16.37 2.71 0.53
CA ALA A 51 16.84 3.82 1.36
C ALA A 51 17.39 3.35 2.71
N SER A 52 16.86 2.24 3.24
CA SER A 52 17.33 1.57 4.45
C SER A 52 18.47 0.56 4.20
N GLY A 53 19.03 0.50 2.97
CA GLY A 53 20.20 -0.35 2.63
C GLY A 53 19.86 -1.81 2.30
N HIS A 54 18.59 -2.17 2.18
CA HIS A 54 18.17 -3.51 1.85
C HIS A 54 18.42 -3.85 0.38
N ARG A 55 18.82 -5.10 0.12
CA ARG A 55 18.83 -5.68 -1.22
C ARG A 55 17.40 -6.11 -1.56
N VAL A 56 16.92 -5.73 -2.74
CA VAL A 56 15.53 -6.01 -3.14
C VAL A 56 15.51 -6.81 -4.45
N ARG A 57 14.67 -7.84 -4.47
CA ARG A 57 14.22 -8.56 -5.68
C ARG A 57 12.74 -8.27 -5.89
N THR A 58 12.30 -8.18 -7.13
CA THR A 58 10.86 -8.11 -7.43
C THR A 58 10.36 -9.35 -8.16
N LEU A 59 9.13 -9.75 -7.81
CA LEU A 59 8.33 -10.67 -8.61
C LEU A 59 7.26 -9.88 -9.36
N THR A 60 7.21 -10.01 -10.67
CA THR A 60 6.24 -9.31 -11.53
C THR A 60 5.71 -10.20 -12.64
N GLY A 61 4.41 -10.09 -12.94
CA GLY A 61 3.81 -10.80 -14.09
C GLY A 61 4.30 -10.28 -15.46
N HIS A 62 5.01 -9.15 -15.48
CA HIS A 62 5.49 -8.51 -16.69
C HIS A 62 6.98 -8.12 -16.60
N PRO A 63 7.90 -9.09 -16.48
CA PRO A 63 9.33 -8.81 -16.28
C PRO A 63 9.94 -7.97 -17.43
N GLY A 64 9.43 -8.12 -18.64
CA GLY A 64 9.88 -7.35 -19.81
C GLY A 64 9.52 -5.86 -19.78
N ARG A 65 8.68 -5.41 -18.83
CA ARG A 65 8.36 -3.98 -18.61
C ARG A 65 9.24 -3.33 -17.55
N ALA A 66 10.11 -4.08 -16.91
CA ALA A 66 11.04 -3.52 -15.95
C ALA A 66 11.94 -2.46 -16.63
N PRO A 67 12.24 -1.33 -15.98
CA PRO A 67 13.20 -0.37 -16.46
C PRO A 67 14.55 -1.04 -16.73
N ARG A 68 15.19 -0.74 -17.87
CA ARG A 68 16.46 -1.40 -18.27
C ARG A 68 17.57 -1.21 -17.25
N ASP A 69 17.61 -0.03 -16.62
CA ASP A 69 18.62 0.34 -15.63
C ASP A 69 18.12 0.16 -14.18
N THR A 70 17.14 -0.76 -13.97
CA THR A 70 16.65 -0.99 -12.61
C THR A 70 17.75 -1.60 -11.74
N PRO A 71 17.97 -1.05 -10.53
CA PRO A 71 19.00 -1.54 -9.62
C PRO A 71 18.52 -2.72 -8.75
N ILE A 72 17.38 -3.33 -9.08
CA ILE A 72 16.83 -4.48 -8.37
C ILE A 72 16.73 -5.69 -9.29
N GLU A 73 16.87 -6.89 -8.74
CA GLU A 73 16.71 -8.13 -9.49
C GLU A 73 15.24 -8.37 -9.83
N VAL A 74 14.96 -8.73 -11.09
CA VAL A 74 13.59 -8.95 -11.59
C VAL A 74 13.39 -10.42 -11.92
N LYS A 75 12.35 -11.03 -11.32
CA LYS A 75 11.90 -12.41 -11.59
C LYS A 75 10.44 -12.42 -12.00
N CYS A 76 10.02 -13.48 -12.66
CA CYS A 76 8.63 -13.69 -13.05
C CYS A 76 7.76 -14.02 -11.84
N LEU A 77 6.55 -13.44 -11.78
CA LEU A 77 5.47 -13.85 -10.89
C LEU A 77 4.53 -14.73 -11.71
N ASP A 78 4.82 -16.01 -11.75
CA ASP A 78 4.02 -17.02 -12.47
C ASP A 78 3.36 -17.98 -11.49
N PHE A 79 2.06 -17.83 -11.31
CA PHE A 79 1.27 -18.71 -10.43
C PHE A 79 1.01 -20.09 -11.03
N GLY A 80 1.26 -20.28 -12.32
CA GLY A 80 1.22 -21.59 -13.01
C GLY A 80 2.47 -22.43 -12.75
N ASP A 81 3.55 -21.82 -12.24
CA ASP A 81 4.80 -22.49 -11.86
C ASP A 81 5.14 -22.27 -10.38
N PRO A 82 4.49 -23.01 -9.45
CA PRO A 82 4.77 -22.89 -8.01
C PRO A 82 6.21 -23.26 -7.62
N SER A 83 6.88 -24.10 -8.42
CA SER A 83 8.26 -24.49 -8.15
C SER A 83 9.23 -23.36 -8.50
N GLY A 84 9.07 -22.75 -9.67
CA GLY A 84 9.85 -21.57 -10.06
C GLY A 84 9.60 -20.37 -9.15
N LEU A 85 8.38 -20.22 -8.60
CA LEU A 85 8.11 -19.22 -7.56
C LEU A 85 8.92 -19.50 -6.28
N ALA A 86 8.94 -20.74 -5.80
CA ALA A 86 9.72 -21.12 -4.63
C ALA A 86 11.22 -20.88 -4.85
N GLU A 87 11.77 -21.25 -6.01
CA GLU A 87 13.16 -20.95 -6.38
C GLU A 87 13.44 -19.44 -6.41
N SER A 88 12.51 -18.66 -6.95
CA SER A 88 12.63 -17.19 -6.98
C SER A 88 12.59 -16.54 -5.59
N LEU A 89 12.04 -17.20 -4.60
CA LEU A 89 11.95 -16.77 -3.20
C LEU A 89 13.08 -17.32 -2.33
N GLN A 90 13.85 -18.29 -2.81
CA GLN A 90 14.90 -18.95 -2.02
C GLN A 90 15.96 -17.94 -1.54
N GLY A 91 16.23 -17.94 -0.24
CA GLY A 91 17.14 -17.00 0.42
C GLY A 91 16.53 -15.63 0.73
N ALA A 92 15.27 -15.40 0.43
CA ALA A 92 14.57 -14.19 0.83
C ALA A 92 14.29 -14.18 2.35
N GLN A 93 14.51 -13.04 2.99
CA GLN A 93 14.16 -12.83 4.39
C GLN A 93 12.68 -12.47 4.53
N THR A 94 12.23 -11.42 3.85
CA THR A 94 10.86 -10.93 3.90
C THR A 94 10.25 -10.87 2.51
N LEU A 95 9.01 -11.35 2.40
CA LEU A 95 8.15 -11.15 1.24
C LEU A 95 7.14 -10.04 1.50
N TYR A 96 7.26 -8.92 0.81
CA TYR A 96 6.27 -7.83 0.80
C TYR A 96 5.26 -8.09 -0.30
N ASN A 97 4.09 -8.59 0.08
CA ASN A 97 3.05 -8.95 -0.87
C ASN A 97 2.07 -7.81 -1.12
N THR A 98 2.20 -7.18 -2.28
CA THR A 98 1.28 -6.15 -2.79
C THR A 98 0.33 -6.69 -3.85
N TYR A 99 0.43 -7.98 -4.20
CA TYR A 99 -0.38 -8.59 -5.26
C TYR A 99 -1.86 -8.58 -4.89
N TRP A 100 -2.65 -7.97 -5.75
CA TRP A 100 -4.11 -7.98 -5.69
C TRP A 100 -4.72 -7.47 -7.00
N VAL A 101 -6.01 -7.73 -7.19
CA VAL A 101 -6.82 -7.28 -8.32
C VAL A 101 -7.89 -6.31 -7.83
N ARG A 102 -7.86 -5.05 -8.29
CA ARG A 102 -8.81 -4.03 -7.86
C ARG A 102 -10.23 -4.32 -8.34
N PHE A 103 -10.38 -4.70 -9.61
CA PHE A 103 -11.66 -5.06 -10.22
C PHE A 103 -11.48 -6.21 -11.20
N PRO A 104 -12.51 -7.07 -11.39
CA PRO A 104 -12.47 -8.17 -12.33
C PRO A 104 -12.27 -7.69 -13.76
N ARG A 105 -11.39 -8.38 -14.50
CA ARG A 105 -11.19 -8.15 -15.94
C ARG A 105 -10.75 -9.44 -16.64
N GLY A 106 -11.55 -9.86 -17.62
CA GLY A 106 -11.30 -11.14 -18.31
C GLY A 106 -11.41 -12.33 -17.35
N GLN A 107 -10.38 -13.15 -17.29
CA GLN A 107 -10.30 -14.31 -16.37
C GLN A 107 -9.70 -13.96 -15.00
N VAL A 108 -9.30 -12.71 -14.79
CA VAL A 108 -8.68 -12.27 -13.53
C VAL A 108 -9.75 -11.62 -12.68
N ASP A 109 -10.17 -12.31 -11.62
CA ASP A 109 -11.14 -11.85 -10.63
C ASP A 109 -10.61 -11.99 -9.21
N HIS A 110 -11.44 -11.68 -8.22
CA HIS A 110 -11.05 -11.77 -6.81
C HIS A 110 -10.85 -13.22 -6.34
N ALA A 111 -11.57 -14.19 -6.94
CA ALA A 111 -11.39 -15.61 -6.62
C ALA A 111 -10.03 -16.12 -7.14
N ALA A 112 -9.69 -15.77 -8.38
CA ALA A 112 -8.38 -16.03 -8.95
C ALA A 112 -7.25 -15.37 -8.14
N ALA A 113 -7.44 -14.10 -7.72
CA ALA A 113 -6.48 -13.40 -6.89
C ALA A 113 -6.27 -14.08 -5.53
N THR A 114 -7.33 -14.61 -4.92
CA THR A 114 -7.26 -15.39 -3.68
C THR A 114 -6.50 -16.71 -3.89
N ALA A 115 -6.81 -17.46 -4.96
CA ALA A 115 -6.11 -18.70 -5.29
C ALA A 115 -4.61 -18.46 -5.54
N ASN A 116 -4.27 -17.45 -6.31
CA ASN A 116 -2.90 -17.04 -6.59
C ASN A 116 -2.13 -16.64 -5.33
N SER A 117 -2.79 -15.93 -4.40
CA SER A 117 -2.17 -15.57 -3.11
C SER A 117 -1.83 -16.80 -2.28
N ARG A 118 -2.68 -17.85 -2.28
CA ARG A 118 -2.39 -19.14 -1.63
C ARG A 118 -1.15 -19.81 -2.25
N VAL A 119 -1.06 -19.84 -3.59
CA VAL A 119 0.11 -20.38 -4.29
C VAL A 119 1.39 -19.64 -3.88
N LEU A 120 1.33 -18.30 -3.80
CA LEU A 120 2.47 -17.49 -3.38
C LEU A 120 2.90 -17.77 -1.95
N PHE A 121 1.97 -17.90 -1.01
CA PHE A 121 2.27 -18.18 0.40
C PHE A 121 2.86 -19.58 0.59
N HIS A 122 2.34 -20.59 -0.11
CA HIS A 122 2.95 -21.91 -0.13
C HIS A 122 4.36 -21.93 -0.74
N ALA A 123 4.58 -21.16 -1.80
CA ALA A 123 5.91 -21.02 -2.40
C ALA A 123 6.88 -20.35 -1.41
N ALA A 124 6.43 -19.32 -0.67
CA ALA A 124 7.21 -18.64 0.35
C ALA A 124 7.57 -19.58 1.52
N GLU A 125 6.61 -20.37 2.01
CA GLU A 125 6.83 -21.38 3.04
C GLU A 125 7.89 -22.41 2.59
N ARG A 126 7.72 -22.98 1.39
CA ARG A 126 8.67 -23.95 0.80
C ARG A 126 10.08 -23.37 0.61
N ALA A 127 10.18 -22.10 0.28
CA ALA A 127 11.45 -21.38 0.11
C ALA A 127 12.14 -21.01 1.43
N GLY A 128 11.47 -21.20 2.57
CA GLY A 128 11.99 -20.82 3.88
C GLY A 128 11.98 -19.30 4.13
N VAL A 129 11.08 -18.55 3.48
CA VAL A 129 10.87 -17.11 3.74
C VAL A 129 10.50 -16.95 5.22
N GLN A 130 11.21 -16.07 5.91
CA GLN A 130 11.06 -15.93 7.36
C GLN A 130 9.83 -15.11 7.73
N ARG A 131 9.40 -14.17 6.87
CA ARG A 131 8.28 -13.28 7.14
C ARG A 131 7.53 -12.86 5.87
N ILE A 132 6.23 -12.68 5.98
CA ILE A 132 5.37 -12.11 4.93
C ILE A 132 4.71 -10.83 5.46
N VAL A 133 4.90 -9.71 4.77
CA VAL A 133 4.15 -8.47 5.00
C VAL A 133 3.10 -8.35 3.89
N HIS A 134 1.82 -8.43 4.24
CA HIS A 134 0.72 -8.43 3.28
C HIS A 134 -0.10 -7.14 3.33
N ILE A 135 -0.34 -6.52 2.18
CA ILE A 135 -1.25 -5.38 2.07
C ILE A 135 -2.68 -5.88 1.82
N SER A 136 -3.52 -5.71 2.82
CA SER A 136 -4.93 -6.04 2.80
C SER A 136 -5.81 -4.80 2.56
N ILE A 137 -6.88 -4.64 3.30
CA ILE A 137 -7.79 -3.48 3.32
C ILE A 137 -8.42 -3.37 4.72
N THR A 138 -8.92 -2.19 5.09
CA THR A 138 -9.78 -2.03 6.27
C THR A 138 -11.06 -2.88 6.15
N HIS A 139 -11.59 -3.37 7.27
CA HIS A 139 -12.83 -4.14 7.35
C HIS A 139 -12.94 -5.38 6.44
N PRO A 140 -11.89 -6.19 6.24
CA PRO A 140 -12.01 -7.43 5.49
C PRO A 140 -12.94 -8.39 6.25
N SER A 141 -13.88 -9.03 5.55
CA SER A 141 -14.82 -9.97 6.18
C SER A 141 -15.20 -11.08 5.21
N ILE A 142 -15.15 -12.34 5.66
CA ILE A 142 -15.56 -13.50 4.88
C ILE A 142 -17.06 -13.51 4.58
N THR A 143 -17.87 -12.78 5.38
CA THR A 143 -19.31 -12.58 5.18
C THR A 143 -19.65 -11.31 4.44
N SER A 144 -18.65 -10.54 3.97
CA SER A 144 -18.89 -9.30 3.24
C SER A 144 -19.71 -9.55 1.98
N ARG A 145 -20.72 -8.69 1.74
CA ARG A 145 -21.45 -8.67 0.48
C ARG A 145 -20.60 -8.22 -0.71
N TYR A 146 -19.48 -7.56 -0.44
CA TYR A 146 -18.53 -7.07 -1.44
C TYR A 146 -17.44 -8.12 -1.73
N PRO A 147 -17.35 -8.65 -2.97
CA PRO A 147 -16.38 -9.68 -3.32
C PRO A 147 -14.92 -9.29 -3.03
N TYR A 148 -14.58 -8.02 -3.21
CA TYR A 148 -13.26 -7.47 -2.90
C TYR A 148 -12.89 -7.70 -1.42
N PHE A 149 -13.74 -7.29 -0.49
CA PHE A 149 -13.50 -7.38 0.96
C PHE A 149 -13.54 -8.83 1.44
N ARG A 150 -14.39 -9.67 0.84
CA ARG A 150 -14.44 -11.10 1.12
C ARG A 150 -13.14 -11.79 0.69
N GLY A 151 -12.68 -11.53 -0.54
CA GLY A 151 -11.42 -12.09 -1.04
C GLY A 151 -10.22 -11.67 -0.20
N LYS A 152 -10.16 -10.40 0.24
CA LYS A 152 -9.10 -9.93 1.14
C LYS A 152 -9.11 -10.69 2.48
N ALA A 153 -10.29 -10.92 3.07
CA ALA A 153 -10.41 -11.71 4.29
C ALA A 153 -9.97 -13.17 4.10
N GLU A 154 -10.29 -13.76 2.96
CA GLU A 154 -9.85 -15.12 2.61
C GLU A 154 -8.33 -15.22 2.45
N VAL A 155 -7.69 -14.18 1.89
CA VAL A 155 -6.23 -14.12 1.77
C VAL A 155 -5.57 -13.95 3.14
N GLU A 156 -6.11 -13.09 4.01
CA GLU A 156 -5.60 -12.97 5.39
C GLU A 156 -5.69 -14.30 6.15
N ARG A 157 -6.80 -15.02 6.00
CA ARG A 157 -6.95 -16.36 6.59
C ARG A 157 -5.92 -17.34 6.03
N ALA A 158 -5.73 -17.37 4.71
CA ALA A 158 -4.74 -18.24 4.08
C ALA A 158 -3.31 -17.92 4.54
N LEU A 159 -3.02 -16.63 4.78
CA LEU A 159 -1.73 -16.21 5.32
C LEU A 159 -1.54 -16.70 6.77
N ALA A 160 -2.56 -16.59 7.60
CA ALA A 160 -2.52 -17.09 8.97
C ALA A 160 -2.34 -18.63 9.05
N GLU A 161 -2.85 -19.36 8.04
CA GLU A 161 -2.73 -20.81 7.91
C GLU A 161 -1.38 -21.25 7.31
N SER A 162 -0.56 -20.34 6.75
CA SER A 162 0.67 -20.69 6.03
C SER A 162 1.86 -21.10 6.91
N GLY A 163 1.77 -20.96 8.24
CA GLY A 163 2.88 -21.24 9.15
C GLY A 163 4.06 -20.25 9.10
N VAL A 164 4.07 -19.29 8.17
CA VAL A 164 5.11 -18.25 8.07
C VAL A 164 4.77 -17.09 8.99
N SER A 165 5.76 -16.50 9.68
CA SER A 165 5.55 -15.26 10.44
C SER A 165 5.02 -14.15 9.53
N TYR A 166 4.05 -13.35 9.98
CA TYR A 166 3.45 -12.36 9.12
C TYR A 166 3.06 -11.05 9.81
N ALA A 167 2.89 -10.01 8.98
CA ALA A 167 2.16 -8.81 9.32
C ALA A 167 1.14 -8.50 8.21
N VAL A 168 -0.03 -8.01 8.61
CA VAL A 168 -1.07 -7.53 7.71
C VAL A 168 -1.24 -6.04 7.90
N LEU A 169 -1.08 -5.26 6.82
CA LEU A 169 -1.37 -3.84 6.77
C LEU A 169 -2.73 -3.65 6.08
N ARG A 170 -3.66 -2.98 6.75
CA ARG A 170 -5.02 -2.72 6.25
C ARG A 170 -5.21 -1.23 5.94
N PRO A 171 -4.75 -0.76 4.77
CA PRO A 171 -5.05 0.61 4.35
C PRO A 171 -6.54 0.77 3.99
N ALA A 172 -7.06 1.99 4.18
CA ALA A 172 -8.37 2.36 3.67
C ALA A 172 -8.24 2.93 2.24
N VAL A 173 -7.73 4.14 2.12
CA VAL A 173 -7.50 4.84 0.84
C VAL A 173 -6.06 5.33 0.78
N LEU A 174 -5.38 5.07 -0.33
CA LEU A 174 -4.01 5.52 -0.52
C LEU A 174 -3.97 6.85 -1.28
N PHE A 175 -3.09 7.74 -0.84
CA PHE A 175 -2.81 9.00 -1.55
C PHE A 175 -1.30 9.29 -1.60
N GLY A 176 -0.92 10.30 -2.37
CA GLY A 176 0.48 10.69 -2.57
C GLY A 176 1.00 10.26 -3.94
N GLY A 177 1.98 10.99 -4.46
CA GLY A 177 2.54 10.73 -5.79
C GLY A 177 1.44 10.58 -6.84
N ASP A 178 1.47 9.45 -7.53
CA ASP A 178 0.51 9.11 -8.60
C ASP A 178 -0.79 8.46 -8.08
N GLY A 179 -1.17 8.64 -6.83
CA GLY A 179 -2.41 8.11 -6.26
C GLY A 179 -3.64 8.50 -7.07
N VAL A 180 -4.50 7.51 -7.39
CA VAL A 180 -5.57 7.70 -8.40
C VAL A 180 -6.73 8.53 -7.88
N LEU A 181 -7.25 8.23 -6.67
CA LEU A 181 -8.50 8.81 -6.19
C LEU A 181 -8.43 10.33 -6.10
N ILE A 182 -7.52 10.87 -5.29
CA ILE A 182 -7.40 12.31 -5.04
C ILE A 182 -6.98 13.05 -6.31
N ASN A 183 -6.06 12.47 -7.09
CA ASN A 183 -5.65 13.05 -8.36
C ASN A 183 -6.81 13.14 -9.36
N ASN A 184 -7.62 12.08 -9.48
CA ASN A 184 -8.70 12.09 -10.45
C ASN A 184 -9.89 12.94 -10.02
N ILE A 185 -10.15 13.08 -8.71
CA ILE A 185 -11.09 14.09 -8.19
C ILE A 185 -10.60 15.50 -8.59
N ALA A 186 -9.35 15.83 -8.36
CA ALA A 186 -8.77 17.11 -8.75
C ALA A 186 -8.81 17.33 -10.28
N TRP A 187 -8.54 16.27 -11.07
CA TRP A 187 -8.61 16.31 -12.53
C TRP A 187 -10.05 16.63 -13.00
N LEU A 188 -11.08 16.04 -12.39
CA LEU A 188 -12.49 16.30 -12.67
C LEU A 188 -12.86 17.75 -12.29
N LEU A 189 -12.50 18.17 -11.09
CA LEU A 189 -12.76 19.53 -10.59
C LEU A 189 -12.09 20.63 -11.44
N ARG A 190 -10.98 20.34 -12.13
CA ARG A 190 -10.33 21.28 -13.04
C ARG A 190 -11.00 21.39 -14.40
N ARG A 191 -11.78 20.38 -14.81
CA ARG A 191 -12.30 20.27 -16.20
C ARG A 191 -13.79 20.43 -16.33
N PHE A 192 -14.51 20.11 -15.28
CA PHE A 192 -15.97 20.17 -15.31
C PHE A 192 -16.49 21.25 -14.35
N PRO A 193 -17.55 21.97 -14.74
CA PRO A 193 -18.13 23.00 -13.88
C PRO A 193 -18.90 22.42 -12.69
N VAL A 194 -19.16 21.10 -12.71
CA VAL A 194 -19.92 20.39 -11.67
C VAL A 194 -19.20 19.11 -11.30
N PHE A 195 -19.10 18.84 -9.98
CA PHE A 195 -18.63 17.58 -9.41
C PHE A 195 -19.75 16.96 -8.56
N ALA A 196 -20.19 15.76 -8.93
CA ALA A 196 -21.28 15.07 -8.25
C ALA A 196 -20.77 14.24 -7.06
N VAL A 197 -21.40 14.41 -5.91
CA VAL A 197 -21.21 13.61 -4.70
C VAL A 197 -22.47 12.82 -4.42
N GLY A 198 -22.37 11.51 -4.25
CA GLY A 198 -23.53 10.64 -4.05
C GLY A 198 -24.09 10.69 -2.63
N GLY A 199 -25.42 10.72 -2.55
CA GLY A 199 -26.11 10.83 -1.27
C GLY A 199 -25.84 12.15 -0.57
N THR A 200 -25.60 12.09 0.73
CA THR A 200 -25.23 13.28 1.53
C THR A 200 -23.75 13.64 1.41
N GLY A 201 -22.89 12.67 1.02
CA GLY A 201 -21.44 12.84 1.05
C GLY A 201 -20.81 12.78 2.44
N GLU A 202 -21.61 12.49 3.48
CA GLU A 202 -21.14 12.47 4.89
C GLU A 202 -20.37 11.19 5.27
N TYR A 203 -20.33 10.19 4.38
CA TYR A 203 -19.49 9.01 4.62
C TYR A 203 -18.01 9.41 4.68
N ARG A 204 -17.35 8.89 5.72
CA ARG A 204 -15.97 9.23 6.01
C ARG A 204 -15.01 8.32 5.28
N ILE A 205 -13.86 8.88 4.98
CA ILE A 205 -12.70 8.14 4.50
C ILE A 205 -11.49 8.47 5.35
N ARG A 206 -10.58 7.52 5.49
CA ARG A 206 -9.37 7.72 6.28
C ARG A 206 -8.14 7.44 5.45
N PRO A 207 -7.70 8.40 4.63
CA PRO A 207 -6.60 8.21 3.70
C PRO A 207 -5.26 8.10 4.42
N ILE A 208 -4.35 7.27 3.89
CA ILE A 208 -2.95 7.21 4.33
C ILE A 208 -2.03 7.56 3.17
N HIS A 209 -0.97 8.30 3.45
CA HIS A 209 0.04 8.61 2.45
C HIS A 209 0.84 7.37 2.10
N ILE A 210 1.19 7.22 0.82
CA ILE A 210 1.89 6.04 0.31
C ILE A 210 3.26 5.83 0.98
N ASP A 211 3.97 6.90 1.34
CA ASP A 211 5.25 6.80 2.04
C ASP A 211 5.07 6.38 3.51
N ASP A 212 3.99 6.80 4.17
CA ASP A 212 3.64 6.30 5.51
C ASP A 212 3.32 4.80 5.48
N LEU A 213 2.57 4.34 4.46
CA LEU A 213 2.31 2.92 4.27
C LEU A 213 3.62 2.14 4.04
N ALA A 214 4.51 2.66 3.17
CA ALA A 214 5.78 2.00 2.88
C ALA A 214 6.64 1.86 4.13
N ARG A 215 6.75 2.92 4.93
CA ARG A 215 7.47 2.90 6.22
C ARG A 215 6.88 1.86 7.18
N LEU A 216 5.55 1.84 7.35
CA LEU A 216 4.87 0.84 8.18
C LEU A 216 5.12 -0.59 7.69
N CYS A 217 5.16 -0.82 6.37
CA CYS A 217 5.49 -2.13 5.80
C CYS A 217 6.92 -2.55 6.17
N VAL A 218 7.90 -1.65 6.04
CA VAL A 218 9.30 -1.95 6.35
C VAL A 218 9.51 -2.18 7.86
N GLU A 219 8.91 -1.35 8.70
CA GLU A 219 8.88 -1.53 10.17
C GLU A 219 8.26 -2.89 10.54
N ALA A 220 7.13 -3.24 9.93
CA ALA A 220 6.46 -4.51 10.14
C ALA A 220 7.29 -5.71 9.63
N GLY A 221 8.07 -5.53 8.57
CA GLY A 221 9.00 -6.54 8.04
C GLY A 221 10.14 -6.87 8.98
N SER A 222 10.61 -5.89 9.73
CA SER A 222 11.70 -6.02 10.70
C SER A 222 11.24 -6.56 12.07
N SER A 223 9.93 -6.65 12.31
CA SER A 223 9.37 -7.15 13.57
C SER A 223 9.24 -8.68 13.56
N ALA A 224 9.48 -9.32 14.70
CA ALA A 224 9.24 -10.75 14.87
C ALA A 224 7.76 -11.08 15.19
N SER A 225 6.98 -10.11 15.64
CA SER A 225 5.62 -10.31 16.12
C SER A 225 4.62 -10.39 14.99
N THR A 226 3.72 -11.37 15.02
CA THR A 226 2.52 -11.37 14.18
C THR A 226 1.64 -10.18 14.53
N SER A 227 1.22 -9.42 13.51
CA SER A 227 0.44 -8.20 13.70
C SER A 227 -0.55 -7.95 12.59
N VAL A 228 -1.66 -7.32 12.94
CA VAL A 228 -2.64 -6.78 12.00
C VAL A 228 -2.81 -5.30 12.35
N ILE A 229 -2.51 -4.42 11.39
CA ILE A 229 -2.39 -2.98 11.60
C ILE A 229 -3.31 -2.26 10.60
N ASP A 230 -4.25 -1.47 11.10
CA ASP A 230 -4.97 -0.52 10.26
C ASP A 230 -4.00 0.59 9.85
N ALA A 231 -3.65 0.61 8.58
CA ALA A 231 -2.72 1.59 8.00
C ALA A 231 -3.52 2.82 7.55
N VAL A 232 -3.69 3.79 8.46
CA VAL A 232 -4.59 4.93 8.28
C VAL A 232 -3.95 6.23 8.73
N GLY A 233 -4.29 7.31 8.04
CA GLY A 233 -3.76 8.65 8.31
C GLY A 233 -4.42 9.34 9.49
N PRO A 234 -3.92 10.55 9.83
CA PRO A 234 -4.40 11.32 10.98
C PRO A 234 -5.77 11.97 10.78
N GLU A 235 -6.20 12.17 9.54
CA GLU A 235 -7.44 12.86 9.20
C GLU A 235 -8.53 11.89 8.72
N ARG A 236 -9.78 12.22 9.04
CA ARG A 236 -10.99 11.45 8.69
C ARG A 236 -12.05 12.38 8.06
N PRO A 237 -11.76 13.02 6.92
CA PRO A 237 -12.74 13.90 6.27
C PRO A 237 -13.95 13.12 5.80
N THR A 238 -15.10 13.77 5.70
CA THR A 238 -16.18 13.27 4.86
C THR A 238 -15.76 13.34 3.40
N PHE A 239 -16.38 12.54 2.54
CA PHE A 239 -16.08 12.61 1.10
C PHE A 239 -16.38 13.99 0.51
N TYR A 240 -17.43 14.64 1.02
CA TYR A 240 -17.77 16.02 0.64
C TYR A 240 -16.69 17.02 1.06
N ASP A 241 -16.20 16.93 2.31
CA ASP A 241 -15.13 17.79 2.81
C ASP A 241 -13.82 17.59 2.04
N LEU A 242 -13.48 16.32 1.72
CA LEU A 242 -12.30 16.05 0.91
C LEU A 242 -12.41 16.66 -0.48
N ALA A 243 -13.56 16.49 -1.17
CA ALA A 243 -13.78 17.08 -2.49
C ALA A 243 -13.72 18.63 -2.43
N SER A 244 -14.28 19.23 -1.35
CA SER A 244 -14.22 20.68 -1.12
C SER A 244 -12.80 21.15 -0.89
N ALA A 245 -12.03 20.47 -0.04
CA ALA A 245 -10.62 20.79 0.22
C ALA A 245 -9.76 20.72 -1.05
N ILE A 246 -10.00 19.70 -1.90
CA ILE A 246 -9.31 19.60 -3.20
C ILE A 246 -9.70 20.77 -4.11
N ARG A 247 -11.01 21.07 -4.26
CA ARG A 247 -11.52 22.18 -5.08
C ARG A 247 -10.87 23.50 -4.69
N ASP A 248 -10.87 23.80 -3.39
CA ASP A 248 -10.38 25.07 -2.85
C ASP A 248 -8.86 25.19 -3.02
N ALA A 249 -8.11 24.13 -2.75
CA ALA A 249 -6.67 24.11 -2.89
C ALA A 249 -6.21 24.32 -4.34
N ILE A 250 -6.89 23.72 -5.32
CA ILE A 250 -6.54 23.86 -6.75
C ILE A 250 -7.15 25.11 -7.40
N GLY A 251 -7.89 25.94 -6.67
CA GLY A 251 -8.53 27.15 -7.18
C GLY A 251 -9.64 26.85 -8.20
N SER A 252 -10.36 25.75 -8.09
CA SER A 252 -11.44 25.39 -9.01
C SER A 252 -12.75 26.09 -8.62
N HIS A 253 -13.52 26.52 -9.63
CA HIS A 253 -14.86 27.09 -9.46
C HIS A 253 -15.98 26.05 -9.64
N ALA A 254 -15.65 24.76 -9.73
CA ALA A 254 -16.63 23.69 -9.88
C ALA A 254 -17.60 23.67 -8.70
N GLN A 255 -18.89 23.54 -9.01
CA GLN A 255 -19.92 23.35 -8.00
C GLN A 255 -19.95 21.90 -7.56
N ILE A 256 -19.84 21.65 -6.24
CA ILE A 256 -20.03 20.31 -5.68
C ILE A 256 -21.51 20.12 -5.39
N VAL A 257 -22.15 19.20 -6.10
CA VAL A 257 -23.58 18.94 -5.98
C VAL A 257 -23.86 17.56 -5.40
N ARG A 258 -24.82 17.48 -4.49
CA ARG A 258 -25.30 16.20 -3.96
C ARG A 258 -26.33 15.61 -4.92
N VAL A 259 -26.15 14.36 -5.29
CA VAL A 259 -27.06 13.64 -6.20
C VAL A 259 -27.48 12.31 -5.57
N PRO A 260 -28.61 11.71 -5.99
CA PRO A 260 -28.95 10.35 -5.57
C PRO A 260 -27.79 9.37 -5.75
N ALA A 261 -27.56 8.55 -4.75
CA ALA A 261 -26.42 7.61 -4.68
C ALA A 261 -26.32 6.69 -5.90
N GLU A 262 -27.47 6.30 -6.46
CA GLU A 262 -27.60 5.39 -7.59
C GLU A 262 -27.05 5.99 -8.90
N LEU A 263 -27.00 7.31 -9.01
CA LEU A 263 -26.52 8.01 -10.21
C LEU A 263 -24.99 7.98 -10.31
N ILE A 264 -24.25 7.87 -9.20
CA ILE A 264 -22.78 7.91 -9.20
C ILE A 264 -22.16 6.78 -10.02
N PRO A 265 -22.52 5.49 -9.82
CA PRO A 265 -21.97 4.41 -10.64
C PRO A 265 -22.31 4.53 -12.13
N VAL A 266 -23.47 5.10 -12.45
CA VAL A 266 -23.89 5.33 -13.83
C VAL A 266 -23.04 6.43 -14.47
N ALA A 267 -22.89 7.57 -13.80
CA ALA A 267 -22.04 8.67 -14.28
C ALA A 267 -20.58 8.23 -14.41
N ALA A 268 -20.05 7.50 -13.41
CA ALA A 268 -18.71 6.97 -13.43
C ALA A 268 -18.47 5.99 -14.61
N ARG A 269 -19.47 5.16 -14.94
CA ARG A 269 -19.41 4.25 -16.09
C ARG A 269 -19.39 5.00 -17.42
N ILE A 270 -20.25 6.01 -17.59
CA ILE A 270 -20.30 6.82 -18.83
C ILE A 270 -18.97 7.53 -19.03
N LEU A 271 -18.45 8.18 -17.98
CA LEU A 271 -17.17 8.88 -18.04
C LEU A 271 -16.01 7.90 -18.26
N GLY A 272 -16.09 6.71 -17.65
CA GLY A 272 -15.09 5.64 -17.82
C GLY A 272 -15.01 5.15 -19.26
N LEU A 273 -16.15 5.03 -19.97
CA LEU A 273 -16.15 4.70 -21.40
C LEU A 273 -15.43 5.76 -22.21
N ALA A 274 -15.66 7.05 -21.92
CA ALA A 274 -14.98 8.16 -22.62
C ALA A 274 -13.47 8.21 -22.32
N LEU A 275 -13.04 7.85 -21.11
CA LEU A 275 -11.66 7.84 -20.67
C LEU A 275 -10.93 6.49 -20.91
N HIS A 276 -11.63 5.48 -21.41
CA HIS A 276 -11.13 4.11 -21.55
C HIS A 276 -10.56 3.56 -20.22
N ASP A 277 -11.28 3.83 -19.11
CA ASP A 277 -10.86 3.47 -17.76
C ASP A 277 -12.05 3.01 -16.87
N THR A 278 -11.74 2.43 -15.72
CA THR A 278 -12.69 2.15 -14.65
C THR A 278 -12.48 3.13 -13.50
N LEU A 279 -13.25 4.23 -13.50
CA LEU A 279 -13.12 5.27 -12.49
C LEU A 279 -13.53 4.78 -11.10
N LEU A 280 -14.75 4.22 -11.05
CA LEU A 280 -15.36 3.77 -9.81
C LEU A 280 -16.40 2.69 -10.14
N THR A 281 -16.28 1.54 -9.52
CA THR A 281 -17.30 0.48 -9.62
C THR A 281 -18.44 0.74 -8.65
N ARG A 282 -19.58 0.09 -8.91
CA ARG A 282 -20.75 0.18 -8.02
C ARG A 282 -20.42 -0.32 -6.60
N ASP A 283 -19.64 -1.40 -6.51
CA ASP A 283 -19.29 -2.00 -5.22
C ASP A 283 -18.30 -1.13 -4.46
N GLU A 284 -17.32 -0.51 -5.13
CA GLU A 284 -16.39 0.45 -4.49
C GLU A 284 -17.15 1.65 -3.92
N TYR A 285 -18.07 2.23 -4.71
CA TYR A 285 -18.89 3.34 -4.22
C TYR A 285 -19.71 2.95 -2.99
N ARG A 286 -20.43 1.82 -3.08
CA ARG A 286 -21.25 1.33 -1.97
C ARG A 286 -20.44 0.99 -0.72
N ALA A 287 -19.30 0.36 -0.89
CA ALA A 287 -18.42 0.05 0.23
C ALA A 287 -17.94 1.32 0.96
N MET A 288 -17.61 2.38 0.22
CA MET A 288 -17.29 3.68 0.83
C MET A 288 -18.51 4.29 1.53
N ALA A 289 -19.68 4.26 0.89
CA ALA A 289 -20.92 4.79 1.47
C ALA A 289 -21.36 4.02 2.73
N ASP A 290 -21.03 2.72 2.83
CA ASP A 290 -21.24 1.89 4.01
C ASP A 290 -20.18 2.10 5.10
N GLY A 291 -19.22 3.02 4.93
CA GLY A 291 -18.20 3.36 5.92
C GLY A 291 -16.99 2.43 5.93
N LEU A 292 -16.83 1.51 4.96
CA LEU A 292 -15.72 0.56 4.96
C LEU A 292 -14.35 1.20 4.61
N ALA A 293 -14.33 2.48 4.23
CA ALA A 293 -13.11 3.25 3.99
C ALA A 293 -12.66 4.09 5.21
N ASP A 294 -13.24 3.85 6.38
CA ASP A 294 -12.91 4.52 7.63
C ASP A 294 -12.72 3.51 8.76
N THR A 295 -12.08 3.89 9.86
CA THR A 295 -11.87 3.07 11.07
C THR A 295 -11.65 3.98 12.27
N ASP A 296 -12.07 3.53 13.46
CA ASP A 296 -11.97 4.31 14.70
C ASP A 296 -10.62 4.13 15.44
N GLY A 297 -9.75 3.23 14.98
CA GLY A 297 -8.44 2.99 15.57
C GLY A 297 -7.52 4.24 15.57
N PRO A 298 -6.39 4.21 16.25
CA PRO A 298 -5.42 5.30 16.23
C PRO A 298 -4.82 5.52 14.83
N ALA A 299 -4.40 6.75 14.53
CA ALA A 299 -3.64 7.02 13.31
C ALA A 299 -2.28 6.32 13.36
N THR A 300 -1.91 5.65 12.27
CA THR A 300 -0.61 5.00 12.08
C THR A 300 0.28 5.78 11.10
N GLY A 301 -0.34 6.51 10.16
CA GLY A 301 0.33 7.48 9.30
C GLY A 301 0.44 8.87 9.95
N LYS A 302 1.38 9.67 9.46
CA LYS A 302 1.69 11.01 9.98
C LYS A 302 1.32 12.14 9.02
N ILE A 303 1.26 11.85 7.73
CA ILE A 303 1.05 12.87 6.69
C ILE A 303 -0.44 13.15 6.57
N ALA A 304 -0.83 14.40 6.87
CA ALA A 304 -2.20 14.90 6.76
C ALA A 304 -2.58 15.09 5.29
N VAL A 305 -3.75 14.57 4.88
CA VAL A 305 -4.19 14.63 3.47
C VAL A 305 -4.48 16.05 3.02
N THR A 306 -5.06 16.89 3.88
CA THR A 306 -5.38 18.28 3.55
C THR A 306 -4.12 19.14 3.36
N LYS A 307 -3.10 18.92 4.19
CA LYS A 307 -1.80 19.55 4.04
C LYS A 307 -1.14 19.13 2.73
N TRP A 308 -1.11 17.81 2.44
CA TRP A 308 -0.52 17.30 1.21
C TRP A 308 -1.21 17.85 -0.05
N ILE A 309 -2.56 17.93 -0.06
CA ILE A 309 -3.32 18.53 -1.15
C ILE A 309 -2.88 19.97 -1.40
N THR A 310 -2.73 20.75 -0.34
CA THR A 310 -2.31 22.16 -0.42
C THR A 310 -0.88 22.31 -0.97
N GLU A 311 0.05 21.47 -0.51
CA GLU A 311 1.44 21.47 -0.95
C GLU A 311 1.61 21.01 -2.42
N ASN A 312 0.70 20.17 -2.92
CA ASN A 312 0.75 19.62 -4.28
C ASN A 312 -0.25 20.27 -5.24
N ARG A 313 -0.93 21.35 -4.84
CA ARG A 313 -2.02 22.00 -5.61
C ARG A 313 -1.68 22.32 -7.05
N ASP A 314 -0.43 22.68 -7.34
CA ASP A 314 -0.02 23.12 -8.68
C ASP A 314 0.10 21.96 -9.67
N THR A 315 0.37 20.75 -9.20
CA THR A 315 0.53 19.53 -10.03
C THR A 315 -0.69 18.63 -9.98
N LEU A 316 -1.43 18.67 -8.86
CA LEU A 316 -2.55 17.78 -8.59
C LEU A 316 -3.66 17.94 -9.64
N GLY A 317 -4.09 16.82 -10.24
CA GLY A 317 -5.14 16.80 -11.26
C GLY A 317 -4.77 17.40 -12.61
N ARG A 318 -3.50 17.71 -12.87
CA ARG A 318 -3.04 18.17 -14.20
C ARG A 318 -3.14 17.08 -15.26
N ARG A 319 -2.87 15.85 -14.86
CA ARG A 319 -2.97 14.65 -15.69
C ARG A 319 -3.93 13.65 -15.10
N TYR A 320 -4.70 12.99 -15.95
CA TYR A 320 -5.56 11.89 -15.53
C TYR A 320 -4.71 10.65 -15.23
N ALA A 321 -4.96 10.01 -14.09
CA ALA A 321 -4.32 8.75 -13.73
C ALA A 321 -5.20 7.57 -14.17
N ASN A 322 -4.82 6.90 -15.27
CA ASN A 322 -5.57 5.81 -15.86
C ASN A 322 -5.18 4.47 -15.21
N GLU A 323 -6.10 3.82 -14.54
CA GLU A 323 -5.90 2.55 -13.82
C GLU A 323 -5.67 1.37 -14.77
N ILE A 324 -6.41 1.32 -15.87
CA ILE A 324 -6.29 0.22 -16.84
C ILE A 324 -4.88 0.23 -17.47
N ASN A 325 -4.36 1.39 -17.80
CA ASN A 325 -3.01 1.50 -18.36
C ASN A 325 -1.92 1.08 -17.37
N ARG A 326 -2.14 1.30 -16.07
CA ARG A 326 -1.19 0.90 -15.02
C ARG A 326 -1.10 -0.60 -14.81
N HIS A 327 -2.23 -1.28 -14.88
CA HIS A 327 -2.31 -2.68 -14.48
C HIS A 327 -2.33 -3.66 -15.65
N PHE A 328 -2.83 -3.24 -16.83
CA PHE A 328 -3.14 -4.15 -17.92
C PHE A 328 -2.48 -3.80 -19.27
N ARG A 329 -1.70 -2.71 -19.37
CA ARG A 329 -1.01 -2.31 -20.60
C ARG A 329 0.50 -2.13 -20.47
#